data_5d9d1ac405f3c39c0bf0d24b32da94da
#
_entry.id   5d9d1ac405f3c39c0bf0d24b32da94da
#
_cell.length_a   1.000
_cell.length_b   1.000
_cell.length_c   1.000
_cell.angle_alpha   90.00
_cell.angle_beta   90.00
_cell.angle_gamma   90.00
#
_symmetry.space_group_name_H-M   'P 1'
#
loop_
_entity.id
_entity.type
_entity.pdbx_description
1 polymer ?
#
loop_
_entity_poly.entity_id
_entity_poly.type
_entity_poly.pdbx_seq_one_letter_code
_entity_poly.pdbx_strand_id
1 'polypeptide(L)'
;MVEYDLPPKLLSSLSVAAEHVRRHDFIHIFSHYDSDGVSAGSILACMLQRLDVEYQLSFVPVMDDDVLNMMSESNSDCILMSDIGASYVDRLGDIGKDVIVLDHHESDLECGDIVYINPHQYGVNGTTSACGATMACHL
;
A
#
# COMPACT_ATOMS: atom_id res chain seq x y z
N MET A 1 2.68 25.74 6.98
CA MET A 1 2.60 24.41 6.36
C MET A 1 3.97 23.80 6.47
N VAL A 2 4.15 22.72 7.19
CA VAL A 2 5.42 21.99 7.22
C VAL A 2 5.49 21.25 5.90
N GLU A 3 6.35 21.70 5.00
CA GLU A 3 6.66 20.98 3.77
C GLU A 3 7.47 19.76 4.20
N TYR A 4 6.83 18.57 4.24
CA TYR A 4 7.52 17.31 4.42
C TYR A 4 8.25 17.00 3.11
N ASP A 5 9.53 17.33 3.09
CA ASP A 5 10.42 17.07 1.95
C ASP A 5 10.80 15.59 1.99
N LEU A 6 9.96 14.75 1.38
CA LEU A 6 10.29 13.33 1.22
C LEU A 6 11.49 13.17 0.28
N PRO A 7 12.37 12.19 0.52
CA PRO A 7 13.52 11.96 -0.33
C PRO A 7 13.12 11.78 -1.81
N PRO A 8 13.84 12.37 -2.78
CA PRO A 8 13.50 12.25 -4.20
C PRO A 8 13.37 10.82 -4.71
N LYS A 9 14.16 9.90 -4.15
CA LYS A 9 14.08 8.45 -4.49
C LYS A 9 12.76 7.84 -4.04
N LEU A 10 12.25 8.23 -2.86
CA LEU A 10 10.95 7.78 -2.36
C LEU A 10 9.83 8.31 -3.26
N LEU A 11 9.85 9.60 -3.60
CA LEU A 11 8.87 10.20 -4.52
C LEU A 11 8.88 9.54 -5.89
N SER A 12 10.07 9.20 -6.41
CA SER A 12 10.22 8.48 -7.68
C SER A 12 9.58 7.08 -7.62
N SER A 13 9.78 6.36 -6.51
CA SER A 13 9.18 5.03 -6.31
C SER A 13 7.65 5.11 -6.18
N LEU A 14 7.13 6.11 -5.50
CA LEU A 14 5.69 6.37 -5.42
C LEU A 14 5.09 6.69 -6.80
N SER A 15 5.80 7.45 -7.64
CA SER A 15 5.37 7.68 -9.03
C SER A 15 5.30 6.39 -9.85
N VAL A 16 6.23 5.46 -9.67
CA VAL A 16 6.19 4.15 -10.31
C VAL A 16 4.98 3.35 -9.83
N ALA A 17 4.69 3.35 -8.53
CA ALA A 17 3.50 2.71 -7.99
C ALA A 17 2.21 3.33 -8.55
N ALA A 18 2.14 4.65 -8.68
CA ALA A 18 1.00 5.34 -9.29
C ALA A 18 0.78 4.92 -10.75
N GLU A 19 1.86 4.68 -11.52
CA GLU A 19 1.74 4.16 -12.88
C GLU A 19 1.20 2.71 -12.90
N HIS A 20 1.55 1.88 -11.90
CA HIS A 20 0.95 0.55 -11.74
C HIS A 20 -0.55 0.65 -11.46
N VAL A 21 -0.96 1.52 -10.53
CA VAL A 21 -2.38 1.77 -10.24
C VAL A 21 -3.18 2.11 -11.50
N ARG A 22 -2.65 3.00 -12.35
CA ARG A 22 -3.32 3.45 -13.59
C ARG A 22 -3.51 2.40 -14.66
N ARG A 23 -2.90 1.22 -14.53
CA ARG A 23 -3.04 0.11 -15.48
C ARG A 23 -4.27 -0.75 -15.22
N HIS A 24 -4.96 -0.53 -14.09
CA HIS A 24 -6.07 -1.36 -13.66
C HIS A 24 -7.37 -0.55 -13.61
N ASP A 25 -8.46 -1.17 -14.06
CA ASP A 25 -9.81 -0.58 -14.03
C ASP A 25 -10.55 -0.89 -12.72
N PHE A 26 -10.09 -1.91 -11.98
CA PHE A 26 -10.64 -2.30 -10.68
C PHE A 26 -9.52 -2.71 -9.73
N ILE A 27 -9.50 -2.11 -8.54
CA ILE A 27 -8.48 -2.34 -7.50
C ILE A 27 -9.15 -2.70 -6.18
N HIS A 28 -8.65 -3.75 -5.50
CA HIS A 28 -9.06 -4.07 -4.15
C HIS A 28 -8.04 -3.50 -3.16
N ILE A 29 -8.46 -2.51 -2.38
CA ILE A 29 -7.65 -1.90 -1.32
C ILE A 29 -7.80 -2.74 -0.05
N PHE A 30 -6.68 -3.10 0.56
CA PHE A 30 -6.61 -3.64 1.92
C PHE A 30 -5.85 -2.67 2.80
N SER A 31 -6.44 -2.26 3.91
CA SER A 31 -5.80 -1.34 4.84
C SER A 31 -6.01 -1.77 6.30
N HIS A 32 -5.12 -1.34 7.18
CA HIS A 32 -5.27 -1.62 8.59
C HIS A 32 -6.51 -0.94 9.16
N TYR A 33 -7.11 -1.51 10.18
CA TYR A 33 -8.39 -1.04 10.74
C TYR A 33 -8.25 0.09 11.78
N ASP A 34 -7.02 0.45 12.16
CA ASP A 34 -6.77 1.55 13.10
C ASP A 34 -6.91 2.94 12.44
N SER A 35 -6.65 3.99 13.21
CA SER A 35 -6.85 5.38 12.73
C SER A 35 -5.98 5.72 11.53
N ASP A 36 -4.74 5.24 11.49
CA ASP A 36 -3.82 5.49 10.37
C ASP A 36 -4.25 4.72 9.13
N GLY A 37 -4.55 3.42 9.29
CA GLY A 37 -5.03 2.59 8.18
C GLY A 37 -6.37 3.03 7.62
N VAL A 38 -7.32 3.45 8.47
CA VAL A 38 -8.60 4.01 7.99
C VAL A 38 -8.36 5.30 7.21
N SER A 39 -7.48 6.17 7.68
CA SER A 39 -7.11 7.40 6.97
C SER A 39 -6.43 7.10 5.64
N ALA A 40 -5.42 6.22 5.65
CA ALA A 40 -4.68 5.81 4.45
C ALA A 40 -5.60 5.17 3.40
N GLY A 41 -6.40 4.18 3.79
CA GLY A 41 -7.35 3.51 2.90
C GLY A 41 -8.38 4.46 2.31
N SER A 42 -8.87 5.42 3.10
CA SER A 42 -9.82 6.44 2.64
C SER A 42 -9.19 7.41 1.62
N ILE A 43 -7.93 7.80 1.83
CA ILE A 43 -7.18 8.63 0.89
C ILE A 43 -7.03 7.90 -0.46
N LEU A 44 -6.63 6.63 -0.42
CA LEU A 44 -6.49 5.81 -1.62
C LEU A 44 -7.83 5.64 -2.35
N ALA A 45 -8.91 5.37 -1.63
CA ALA A 45 -10.25 5.28 -2.20
C ALA A 45 -10.66 6.59 -2.90
N CYS A 46 -10.41 7.75 -2.26
CA CYS A 46 -10.67 9.07 -2.88
C CYS A 46 -9.79 9.30 -4.12
N MET A 47 -8.55 8.85 -4.11
CA MET A 47 -7.66 8.92 -5.27
C MET A 47 -8.21 8.08 -6.44
N LEU A 48 -8.58 6.82 -6.19
CA LEU A 48 -9.13 5.94 -7.24
C LEU A 48 -10.44 6.49 -7.80
N GLN A 49 -11.31 7.04 -6.96
CA GLN A 49 -12.53 7.70 -7.40
C GLN A 49 -12.24 8.88 -8.34
N ARG A 50 -11.22 9.68 -8.05
CA ARG A 50 -10.82 10.81 -8.93
C ARG A 50 -10.21 10.36 -10.25
N LEU A 51 -9.61 9.15 -10.27
CA LEU A 51 -9.05 8.53 -11.47
C LEU A 51 -10.09 7.75 -12.29
N ASP A 52 -11.34 7.70 -11.83
CA ASP A 52 -12.42 6.89 -12.42
C ASP A 52 -12.07 5.39 -12.45
N VAL A 53 -11.35 4.91 -11.43
CA VAL A 53 -11.01 3.51 -11.20
C VAL A 53 -11.98 2.91 -10.19
N GLU A 54 -12.63 1.81 -10.53
CA GLU A 54 -13.49 1.09 -9.60
C GLU A 54 -12.66 0.47 -8.47
N TYR A 55 -13.22 0.42 -7.25
CA TYR A 55 -12.52 -0.15 -6.13
C TYR A 55 -13.42 -0.85 -5.13
N GLN A 56 -12.83 -1.78 -4.39
CA GLN A 56 -13.33 -2.33 -3.15
C GLN A 56 -12.36 -1.95 -2.04
N LEU A 57 -12.85 -1.61 -0.86
CA LEU A 57 -12.04 -1.27 0.31
C LEU A 57 -12.37 -2.21 1.46
N SER A 58 -11.36 -2.92 1.94
CA SER A 58 -11.44 -3.84 3.09
C SER A 58 -10.49 -3.38 4.19
N PHE A 59 -11.02 -3.21 5.41
CA PHE A 59 -10.19 -2.97 6.59
C PHE A 59 -9.97 -4.28 7.34
N VAL A 60 -8.71 -4.56 7.68
CA VAL A 60 -8.32 -5.81 8.34
C VAL A 60 -7.52 -5.53 9.62
N PRO A 61 -7.69 -6.35 10.67
CA PRO A 61 -7.01 -6.12 11.95
C PRO A 61 -5.54 -6.59 11.96
N VAL A 62 -5.21 -7.54 11.10
CA VAL A 62 -3.89 -8.20 11.06
C VAL A 62 -3.69 -8.83 9.69
N MET A 63 -2.43 -9.01 9.28
CA MET A 63 -2.08 -9.91 8.18
C MET A 63 -1.98 -11.34 8.71
N ASP A 64 -2.73 -12.24 8.11
CA ASP A 64 -2.72 -13.67 8.35
C ASP A 64 -3.06 -14.45 7.07
N ASP A 65 -3.12 -15.77 7.17
CA ASP A 65 -3.43 -16.62 6.03
C ASP A 65 -4.86 -16.44 5.53
N ASP A 66 -5.80 -16.06 6.38
CA ASP A 66 -7.18 -15.78 5.97
C ASP A 66 -7.24 -14.53 5.10
N VAL A 67 -6.50 -13.48 5.47
CA VAL A 67 -6.39 -12.25 4.66
C VAL A 67 -5.67 -12.52 3.33
N LEU A 68 -4.61 -13.34 3.32
CA LEU A 68 -3.97 -13.77 2.07
C LEU A 68 -4.96 -14.51 1.14
N ASN A 69 -5.79 -15.39 1.69
CA ASN A 69 -6.82 -16.08 0.94
C ASN A 69 -7.87 -15.10 0.39
N MET A 70 -8.33 -14.14 1.20
CA MET A 70 -9.25 -13.09 0.74
C MET A 70 -8.67 -12.29 -0.43
N MET A 71 -7.37 -11.98 -0.40
CA MET A 71 -6.68 -11.28 -1.48
C MET A 71 -6.62 -12.14 -2.75
N SER A 72 -6.24 -13.41 -2.62
CA SER A 72 -6.13 -14.32 -3.76
C SER A 72 -7.49 -14.59 -4.42
N GLU A 73 -8.57 -14.64 -3.64
CA GLU A 73 -9.95 -14.86 -4.11
C GLU A 73 -10.64 -13.57 -4.59
N SER A 74 -10.02 -12.40 -4.41
CA SER A 74 -10.56 -11.14 -4.90
C SER A 74 -10.85 -11.18 -6.41
N ASN A 75 -11.92 -10.53 -6.84
CA ASN A 75 -12.22 -10.36 -8.26
C ASN A 75 -11.29 -9.33 -8.95
N SER A 76 -10.48 -8.59 -8.19
CA SER A 76 -9.51 -7.66 -8.72
C SER A 76 -8.21 -8.39 -9.10
N ASP A 77 -7.59 -7.98 -10.21
CA ASP A 77 -6.24 -8.41 -10.58
C ASP A 77 -5.14 -7.61 -9.88
N CYS A 78 -5.51 -6.52 -9.20
CA CYS A 78 -4.59 -5.66 -8.45
C CYS A 78 -5.03 -5.49 -7.00
N ILE A 79 -4.10 -5.75 -6.09
CA ILE A 79 -4.25 -5.52 -4.65
C ILE A 79 -3.39 -4.31 -4.26
N LEU A 80 -4.02 -3.29 -3.68
CA LEU A 80 -3.33 -2.12 -3.14
C LEU A 80 -3.43 -2.13 -1.61
N MET A 81 -2.30 -2.25 -0.94
CA MET A 81 -2.23 -2.32 0.51
C MET A 81 -1.71 -1.02 1.09
N SER A 82 -2.28 -0.58 2.20
CA SER A 82 -1.79 0.58 2.96
C SER A 82 -1.80 0.33 4.46
N ASP A 83 -0.74 0.78 5.13
CA ASP A 83 -0.57 0.66 6.58
C ASP A 83 -0.61 -0.79 7.09
N ILE A 84 -0.34 -1.74 6.22
CA ILE A 84 -0.28 -3.18 6.49
C ILE A 84 0.44 -3.87 5.34
N GLY A 85 1.09 -5.00 5.61
CA GLY A 85 1.71 -5.84 4.59
C GLY A 85 3.21 -6.03 4.75
N ALA A 86 3.91 -5.15 5.46
CA ALA A 86 5.37 -5.24 5.65
C ALA A 86 5.83 -6.59 6.23
N SER A 87 5.02 -7.23 7.05
CA SER A 87 5.29 -8.54 7.65
C SER A 87 5.04 -9.74 6.73
N TYR A 88 4.57 -9.52 5.50
CA TYR A 88 4.21 -10.58 4.54
C TYR A 88 4.74 -10.34 3.12
N VAL A 89 5.64 -9.37 2.94
CA VAL A 89 6.16 -8.98 1.61
C VAL A 89 6.89 -10.11 0.88
N ASP A 90 7.40 -11.08 1.59
CA ASP A 90 8.02 -12.29 1.06
C ASP A 90 7.02 -13.31 0.48
N ARG A 91 5.74 -13.24 0.87
CA ARG A 91 4.66 -14.16 0.48
C ARG A 91 3.64 -13.54 -0.48
N LEU A 92 3.53 -12.22 -0.50
CA LEU A 92 2.51 -11.51 -1.28
C LEU A 92 2.66 -11.71 -2.80
N GLY A 93 3.88 -11.97 -3.30
CA GLY A 93 4.12 -12.29 -4.71
C GLY A 93 3.48 -13.61 -5.17
N ASP A 94 3.18 -14.52 -4.24
CA ASP A 94 2.66 -15.86 -4.57
C ASP A 94 1.14 -15.90 -4.75
N ILE A 95 0.42 -14.79 -4.46
CA ILE A 95 -1.04 -14.76 -4.59
C ILE A 95 -1.56 -14.66 -6.04
N GLY A 96 -0.65 -14.49 -7.01
CA GLY A 96 -0.99 -14.49 -8.44
C GLY A 96 -1.70 -13.23 -8.93
N LYS A 97 -1.47 -12.10 -8.25
CA LYS A 97 -2.03 -10.79 -8.59
C LYS A 97 -0.93 -9.73 -8.65
N ASP A 98 -1.20 -8.60 -9.28
CA ASP A 98 -0.36 -7.41 -9.12
C ASP A 98 -0.56 -6.85 -7.71
N VAL A 99 0.52 -6.71 -6.95
CA VAL A 99 0.46 -6.26 -5.55
C VAL A 99 1.30 -5.02 -5.36
N ILE A 100 0.69 -4.01 -4.76
CA ILE A 100 1.34 -2.76 -4.36
C ILE A 100 1.17 -2.60 -2.85
N VAL A 101 2.28 -2.49 -2.14
CA VAL A 101 2.28 -2.31 -0.67
C VAL A 101 2.89 -0.95 -0.33
N LEU A 102 2.11 -0.13 0.36
CA LEU A 102 2.53 1.13 0.97
C LEU A 102 2.45 0.97 2.49
N ASP A 103 3.56 0.66 3.12
CA ASP A 103 3.61 0.42 4.56
C ASP A 103 4.78 1.16 5.20
N HIS A 104 4.70 1.42 6.48
CA HIS A 104 5.71 2.14 7.25
C HIS A 104 6.24 1.36 8.45
N HIS A 105 5.73 0.17 8.68
CA HIS A 105 6.21 -0.71 9.73
C HIS A 105 7.59 -1.29 9.40
N GLU A 106 8.44 -1.47 10.41
CA GLU A 106 9.74 -2.08 10.24
C GLU A 106 9.61 -3.55 9.80
N SER A 107 10.42 -3.97 8.85
CA SER A 107 10.49 -5.35 8.37
C SER A 107 11.87 -5.65 7.83
N ASP A 108 12.42 -6.80 8.22
CA ASP A 108 13.68 -7.35 7.71
C ASP A 108 13.45 -8.39 6.60
N LEU A 109 12.19 -8.57 6.14
CA LEU A 109 11.87 -9.53 5.11
C LEU A 109 12.33 -9.05 3.73
N GLU A 110 12.82 -9.97 2.93
CA GLU A 110 13.10 -9.71 1.51
C GLU A 110 11.77 -9.68 0.76
N CYS A 111 11.61 -8.66 -0.07
CA CYS A 111 10.44 -8.46 -0.89
C CYS A 111 10.42 -9.47 -2.06
N GLY A 112 9.28 -10.11 -2.28
CA GLY A 112 9.00 -10.90 -3.48
C GLY A 112 8.76 -10.03 -4.72
N ASP A 113 8.16 -10.61 -5.76
CA ASP A 113 7.84 -9.91 -7.01
C ASP A 113 6.56 -9.05 -6.86
N ILE A 114 6.71 -7.96 -6.10
CA ILE A 114 5.65 -6.97 -5.83
C ILE A 114 6.22 -5.56 -5.85
N VAL A 115 5.36 -4.55 -5.95
CA VAL A 115 5.74 -3.16 -5.71
C VAL A 115 5.64 -2.89 -4.20
N TYR A 116 6.78 -2.78 -3.54
CA TYR A 116 6.85 -2.52 -2.10
C TYR A 116 7.57 -1.21 -1.82
N ILE A 117 6.88 -0.29 -1.18
CA ILE A 117 7.40 1.02 -0.81
C ILE A 117 7.21 1.22 0.68
N ASN A 118 8.33 1.35 1.38
CA ASN A 118 8.38 1.62 2.80
C ASN A 118 9.39 2.76 3.06
N PRO A 119 9.04 3.80 3.81
CA PRO A 119 9.93 4.94 4.07
C PRO A 119 11.28 4.53 4.68
N HIS A 120 11.32 3.45 5.46
CA HIS A 120 12.58 2.92 6.01
C HIS A 120 13.61 2.55 4.94
N GLN A 121 13.19 2.10 3.75
CA GLN A 121 14.08 1.79 2.62
C GLN A 121 14.81 3.04 2.08
N TYR A 122 14.34 4.23 2.42
CA TYR A 122 14.82 5.52 1.93
C TYR A 122 15.41 6.40 3.05
N GLY A 123 15.67 5.81 4.23
CA GLY A 123 16.22 6.52 5.38
C GLY A 123 15.22 7.42 6.11
N VAL A 124 13.91 7.26 5.87
CA VAL A 124 12.84 7.97 6.57
C VAL A 124 12.29 7.07 7.67
N ASN A 125 12.19 7.60 8.88
CA ASN A 125 11.64 6.85 10.00
C ASN A 125 10.10 6.78 9.89
N GLY A 126 9.56 5.57 9.67
CA GLY A 126 8.13 5.31 9.53
C GLY A 126 7.32 5.54 10.82
N THR A 127 7.97 5.54 11.98
CA THR A 127 7.28 5.77 13.26
C THR A 127 7.11 7.26 13.56
N THR A 128 8.08 8.10 13.16
CA THR A 128 8.10 9.52 13.57
C THR A 128 7.90 10.52 12.43
N SER A 129 8.13 10.08 11.18
CA SER A 129 8.22 11.01 10.05
C SER A 129 7.29 10.71 8.88
N ALA A 130 6.84 9.47 8.72
CA ALA A 130 5.94 9.08 7.62
C ALA A 130 5.08 7.88 8.04
N CYS A 131 3.82 8.12 8.30
CA CYS A 131 2.82 7.08 8.60
C CYS A 131 2.13 6.55 7.32
N GLY A 132 1.24 5.57 7.44
CA GLY A 132 0.49 5.01 6.32
C GLY A 132 -0.29 6.05 5.54
N ALA A 133 -0.96 6.98 6.25
CA ALA A 133 -1.66 8.08 5.61
C ALA A 133 -0.73 9.04 4.83
N THR A 134 0.50 9.28 5.34
CA THR A 134 1.51 10.05 4.62
C THR A 134 1.88 9.39 3.30
N MET A 135 2.13 8.08 3.32
CA MET A 135 2.47 7.31 2.12
C MET A 135 1.33 7.34 1.09
N ALA A 136 0.09 7.17 1.55
CA ALA A 136 -1.10 7.23 0.70
C ALA A 136 -1.33 8.62 0.06
N CYS A 137 -1.02 9.71 0.76
CA CYS A 137 -1.14 11.08 0.24
C CYS A 137 -0.19 11.39 -0.91
N HIS A 138 0.93 10.68 -1.00
CA HIS A 138 1.98 10.94 -2.00
C HIS A 138 1.93 9.97 -3.19
N LEU A 139 1.03 8.97 -3.17
CA LEU A 139 0.76 8.10 -4.29
C LEU A 139 -0.08 8.84 -5.35
#